data_912da25d161a70251941934856444a0b
#
_entry.id   912da25d161a70251941934856444a0b
#
_cell.length_a   1.000
_cell.length_b   1.000
_cell.length_c   1.000
_cell.angle_alpha   90.00
_cell.angle_beta   90.00
_cell.angle_gamma   90.00
#
_symmetry.space_group_name_H-M   'P 1'
#
loop_
_entity.id
_entity.type
_entity.pdbx_description
1 polymer ?
#
loop_
_entity_poly.entity_id
_entity_poly.type
_entity_poly.pdbx_seq_one_letter_code
_entity_poly.pdbx_strand_id
1 'polypeptide(L)'
;MKRIIALALSIVLVLVSLSCFAQADEGPKFVTIQEWLDAKGECGDCMLLLKVSQILNPVLAAAADDTGTINLFSGNGEDSMIINFMSDECPQEGAILVIANPRYNEYEGTVEMADWTVLRIMRDPTISVEE
;
A
#
# COMPACT_ATOMS: atom_id res chain seq x y z
N MET A 1 -27.61 26.24 -31.54
CA MET A 1 -27.82 24.98 -30.89
C MET A 1 -26.88 23.89 -31.36
N LYS A 2 -26.71 23.74 -32.65
CA LYS A 2 -25.83 22.70 -33.13
C LYS A 2 -24.40 22.88 -32.64
N ARG A 3 -23.95 24.12 -32.52
CA ARG A 3 -22.57 24.34 -32.04
C ARG A 3 -22.38 23.93 -30.62
N ILE A 4 -23.40 24.14 -29.78
CA ILE A 4 -23.30 23.75 -28.38
C ILE A 4 -23.24 22.26 -28.24
N ILE A 5 -24.01 21.53 -29.04
CA ILE A 5 -24.01 20.08 -29.01
C ILE A 5 -22.65 19.53 -29.45
N ALA A 6 -22.08 20.11 -30.51
CA ALA A 6 -20.77 19.66 -30.97
C ALA A 6 -19.70 19.89 -29.94
N LEU A 7 -19.77 21.02 -29.24
CA LEU A 7 -18.77 21.32 -28.22
C LEU A 7 -18.89 20.36 -27.06
N ALA A 8 -20.10 20.07 -26.62
CA ALA A 8 -20.30 19.13 -25.53
C ALA A 8 -19.81 17.75 -25.90
N LEU A 9 -20.05 17.32 -27.12
CA LEU A 9 -19.59 16.01 -27.55
C LEU A 9 -18.07 15.96 -27.60
N SER A 10 -17.43 17.03 -28.02
CA SER A 10 -15.98 17.09 -28.06
C SER A 10 -15.39 17.00 -26.67
N ILE A 11 -16.00 17.66 -25.70
CA ILE A 11 -15.51 17.58 -24.32
C ILE A 11 -15.64 16.17 -23.76
N VAL A 12 -16.74 15.50 -24.04
CA VAL A 12 -16.96 14.16 -23.59
C VAL A 12 -15.91 13.22 -24.18
N LEU A 13 -15.60 13.38 -25.46
CA LEU A 13 -14.59 12.55 -26.09
C LEU A 13 -13.21 12.75 -25.46
N VAL A 14 -12.87 13.98 -25.13
CA VAL A 14 -11.59 14.26 -24.50
C VAL A 14 -11.52 13.60 -23.12
N LEU A 15 -12.60 13.68 -22.35
CA LEU A 15 -12.62 13.07 -21.03
C LEU A 15 -12.50 11.55 -21.10
N VAL A 16 -13.18 10.94 -22.06
CA VAL A 16 -13.10 9.51 -22.23
C VAL A 16 -11.68 9.11 -22.65
N SER A 17 -11.06 9.86 -23.53
CA SER A 17 -9.71 9.58 -23.95
C SER A 17 -8.73 9.67 -22.79
N LEU A 18 -8.89 10.69 -21.94
CA LEU A 18 -8.02 10.83 -20.77
C LEU A 18 -8.20 9.68 -19.80
N SER A 19 -9.43 9.25 -19.60
CA SER A 19 -9.71 8.14 -18.72
C SER A 19 -9.07 6.84 -19.24
N CYS A 20 -9.23 6.59 -20.50
CA CYS A 20 -8.65 5.39 -21.13
C CYS A 20 -7.13 5.44 -21.08
N PHE A 21 -6.57 6.62 -21.32
CA PHE A 21 -5.13 6.75 -21.30
C PHE A 21 -4.60 6.51 -19.88
N ALA A 22 -5.28 7.05 -18.87
CA ALA A 22 -4.88 6.86 -17.50
C ALA A 22 -4.92 5.38 -17.12
N GLN A 23 -5.97 4.67 -17.56
CA GLN A 23 -6.05 3.27 -17.26
C GLN A 23 -5.00 2.46 -18.00
N ALA A 24 -4.71 2.81 -19.22
CA ALA A 24 -3.72 2.09 -19.99
C ALA A 24 -2.32 2.30 -19.43
N ASP A 25 -2.09 3.49 -18.84
CA ASP A 25 -0.80 3.80 -18.29
C ASP A 25 -0.70 3.42 -16.84
N GLU A 26 -1.70 2.83 -16.28
CA GLU A 26 -1.79 2.61 -14.89
C GLU A 26 -0.96 1.43 -14.50
N GLY A 27 0.09 1.63 -13.77
CA GLY A 27 0.74 0.58 -13.04
C GLY A 27 0.02 0.38 -11.72
N PRO A 28 0.68 -0.18 -10.71
CA PRO A 28 0.09 -0.30 -9.39
C PRO A 28 -0.26 1.07 -8.84
N LYS A 29 -1.40 1.18 -8.19
CA LYS A 29 -1.84 2.44 -7.63
C LYS A 29 -1.74 2.40 -6.13
N PHE A 30 -1.57 3.57 -5.50
CA PHE A 30 -1.56 3.66 -4.05
C PHE A 30 -2.98 3.59 -3.51
N VAL A 31 -3.14 2.79 -2.45
CA VAL A 31 -4.40 2.71 -1.72
C VAL A 31 -4.08 2.92 -0.24
N THR A 32 -5.10 3.23 0.55
CA THR A 32 -4.93 3.37 2.00
C THR A 32 -5.27 2.06 2.68
N ILE A 33 -4.91 1.97 3.96
CA ILE A 33 -5.28 0.80 4.77
C ILE A 33 -6.79 0.62 4.75
N GLN A 34 -7.54 1.70 4.90
CA GLN A 34 -8.99 1.60 4.93
C GLN A 34 -9.55 1.11 3.60
N GLU A 35 -9.03 1.62 2.49
CA GLU A 35 -9.46 1.16 1.19
C GLU A 35 -9.16 -0.32 0.99
N TRP A 36 -7.98 -0.75 1.43
CA TRP A 36 -7.59 -2.13 1.31
C TRP A 36 -8.49 -3.03 2.18
N LEU A 37 -8.81 -2.58 3.40
CA LEU A 37 -9.70 -3.33 4.28
C LEU A 37 -11.11 -3.41 3.71
N ASP A 38 -11.61 -2.30 3.16
CA ASP A 38 -12.95 -2.29 2.58
C ASP A 38 -13.05 -3.23 1.40
N ALA A 39 -11.98 -3.40 0.66
CA ALA A 39 -11.94 -4.32 -0.48
C ALA A 39 -11.51 -5.72 -0.08
N LYS A 40 -11.20 -5.93 1.19
CA LYS A 40 -10.72 -7.21 1.71
C LYS A 40 -9.50 -7.69 0.91
N GLY A 41 -8.62 -6.76 0.60
CA GLY A 41 -7.40 -7.05 -0.12
C GLY A 41 -7.54 -7.17 -1.62
N GLU A 42 -8.75 -7.03 -2.16
CA GLU A 42 -8.97 -7.20 -3.59
C GLU A 42 -8.94 -5.86 -4.29
N CYS A 43 -7.79 -5.26 -4.31
CA CYS A 43 -7.61 -3.92 -4.89
C CYS A 43 -6.93 -3.97 -6.25
N GLY A 44 -6.70 -5.15 -6.81
CA GLY A 44 -5.90 -5.26 -8.03
C GLY A 44 -4.44 -4.97 -7.69
N ASP A 45 -3.67 -4.53 -8.67
CA ASP A 45 -2.30 -4.14 -8.41
C ASP A 45 -2.30 -2.87 -7.58
N CYS A 46 -1.79 -2.94 -6.39
CA CYS A 46 -1.82 -1.78 -5.49
C CYS A 46 -0.56 -1.70 -4.66
N MET A 47 -0.32 -0.50 -4.15
CA MET A 47 0.80 -0.23 -3.25
C MET A 47 0.27 0.51 -2.05
N LEU A 48 0.95 0.35 -0.92
CA LEU A 48 0.61 1.11 0.27
C LEU A 48 1.86 1.76 0.82
N LEU A 49 1.71 2.98 1.30
CA LEU A 49 2.75 3.72 1.98
C LEU A 49 2.43 3.66 3.46
N LEU A 50 3.23 2.95 4.22
CA LEU A 50 2.93 2.66 5.61
C LEU A 50 4.10 3.06 6.49
N LYS A 51 3.79 3.49 7.71
CA LYS A 51 4.80 3.79 8.69
C LYS A 51 4.77 2.70 9.75
N VAL A 52 5.92 2.12 10.05
CA VAL A 52 6.03 1.09 11.08
C VAL A 52 5.82 1.75 12.43
N SER A 53 4.76 1.38 13.12
CA SER A 53 4.44 1.98 14.40
C SER A 53 4.96 1.17 15.57
N GLN A 54 5.06 -0.15 15.42
CA GLN A 54 5.56 -0.99 16.50
C GLN A 54 6.05 -2.31 15.93
N ILE A 55 7.21 -2.77 16.38
CA ILE A 55 7.73 -4.06 15.98
C ILE A 55 7.40 -5.04 17.08
N LEU A 56 6.67 -6.09 16.75
CA LEU A 56 6.21 -7.07 17.74
C LEU A 56 7.15 -8.27 17.83
N ASN A 57 7.66 -8.72 16.70
CA ASN A 57 8.62 -9.83 16.68
C ASN A 57 9.27 -9.84 15.28
N PRO A 58 10.20 -10.76 15.01
CA PRO A 58 10.89 -10.71 13.71
C PRO A 58 10.01 -10.80 12.49
N VAL A 59 8.82 -11.39 12.60
CA VAL A 59 7.94 -11.54 11.45
C VAL A 59 6.67 -10.71 11.54
N LEU A 60 6.52 -9.90 12.58
CA LEU A 60 5.26 -9.19 12.77
C LEU A 60 5.51 -7.78 13.25
N ALA A 61 4.94 -6.82 12.56
CA ALA A 61 5.00 -5.42 12.94
C ALA A 61 3.66 -4.76 12.71
N ALA A 62 3.36 -3.76 13.50
CA ALA A 62 2.17 -2.94 13.26
C ALA A 62 2.59 -1.75 12.42
N ALA A 63 1.76 -1.39 11.47
CA ALA A 63 2.03 -0.27 10.59
C ALA A 63 0.77 0.56 10.45
N ALA A 64 0.93 1.80 10.07
CA ALA A 64 -0.17 2.74 10.04
C ALA A 64 -0.07 3.71 8.88
N ASP A 65 -1.20 4.23 8.47
CA ASP A 65 -1.27 5.40 7.62
C ASP A 65 -2.33 6.32 8.21
N ASP A 66 -2.73 7.34 7.47
CA ASP A 66 -3.69 8.30 8.01
C ASP A 66 -5.06 7.70 8.23
N THR A 67 -5.35 6.54 7.68
CA THR A 67 -6.68 5.95 7.76
C THR A 67 -6.80 4.84 8.78
N GLY A 68 -5.69 4.31 9.29
CA GLY A 68 -5.77 3.25 10.28
C GLY A 68 -4.45 2.55 10.53
N THR A 69 -4.53 1.45 11.25
CA THR A 69 -3.38 0.64 11.63
C THR A 69 -3.65 -0.80 11.25
N ILE A 70 -2.62 -1.53 10.87
CA ILE A 70 -2.76 -2.92 10.51
C ILE A 70 -1.47 -3.66 10.83
N ASN A 71 -1.56 -4.96 11.02
CA ASN A 71 -0.37 -5.77 11.23
C ASN A 71 0.20 -6.22 9.89
N LEU A 72 1.52 -6.18 9.78
CA LEU A 72 2.25 -6.70 8.63
C LEU A 72 2.92 -8.00 9.05
N PHE A 73 2.56 -9.08 8.38
CA PHE A 73 3.15 -10.38 8.63
C PHE A 73 4.20 -10.65 7.57
N SER A 74 5.44 -10.88 7.99
CA SER A 74 6.56 -10.98 7.08
C SER A 74 6.82 -12.39 6.56
N GLY A 75 5.89 -13.30 6.74
CA GLY A 75 6.02 -14.62 6.16
C GLY A 75 5.34 -14.67 4.80
N ASN A 76 5.68 -15.64 4.00
CA ASN A 76 5.04 -15.81 2.70
C ASN A 76 4.35 -17.17 2.59
N GLY A 77 3.88 -17.69 3.69
CA GLY A 77 3.07 -18.89 3.66
C GLY A 77 3.84 -20.19 3.67
N GLU A 78 5.15 -20.14 3.55
CA GLU A 78 5.96 -21.34 3.55
C GLU A 78 7.16 -21.18 4.46
N ASP A 79 6.99 -20.51 5.56
CA ASP A 79 8.03 -20.26 6.52
C ASP A 79 9.17 -19.41 5.99
N SER A 80 9.01 -18.83 4.83
CA SER A 80 9.97 -17.87 4.32
C SER A 80 9.66 -16.50 4.88
N MET A 81 10.69 -15.77 5.19
CA MET A 81 10.55 -14.46 5.77
C MET A 81 10.83 -13.43 4.69
N ILE A 82 9.89 -12.51 4.48
CA ILE A 82 10.08 -11.45 3.51
C ILE A 82 11.15 -10.49 4.01
N ILE A 83 11.03 -10.05 5.25
CA ILE A 83 12.04 -9.25 5.93
C ILE A 83 12.02 -9.62 7.40
N ASN A 84 13.13 -9.37 8.06
CA ASN A 84 13.21 -9.59 9.48
C ASN A 84 13.10 -8.26 10.18
N PHE A 85 11.96 -8.00 10.83
CA PHE A 85 11.70 -6.72 11.44
C PHE A 85 12.65 -6.36 12.57
N MET A 86 13.34 -7.33 13.12
CA MET A 86 14.25 -7.06 14.21
C MET A 86 15.72 -7.03 13.77
N SER A 87 15.97 -7.08 12.47
CA SER A 87 17.31 -6.97 11.95
C SER A 87 17.74 -5.50 11.89
N ASP A 88 19.04 -5.25 12.04
CA ASP A 88 19.56 -3.89 11.93
C ASP A 88 19.34 -3.30 10.55
N GLU A 89 19.21 -4.12 9.53
CA GLU A 89 19.03 -3.64 8.18
C GLU A 89 17.59 -3.43 7.80
N CYS A 90 16.68 -3.74 8.69
CA CYS A 90 15.26 -3.69 8.37
C CYS A 90 14.60 -2.48 8.99
N PRO A 91 13.37 -2.23 8.62
CA PRO A 91 12.69 -1.05 9.10
C PRO A 91 12.54 -1.10 10.60
N GLN A 92 12.96 -0.05 11.24
CA GLN A 92 12.75 0.13 12.65
C GLN A 92 11.45 0.89 12.85
N GLU A 93 11.04 1.01 14.09
CA GLU A 93 9.85 1.80 14.37
C GLU A 93 10.05 3.21 13.82
N GLY A 94 9.07 3.71 13.14
CA GLY A 94 9.13 5.00 12.48
C GLY A 94 9.56 4.93 11.02
N ALA A 95 10.03 3.78 10.55
CA ALA A 95 10.41 3.65 9.15
C ALA A 95 9.18 3.66 8.25
N ILE A 96 9.36 4.11 7.03
CA ILE A 96 8.29 4.14 6.04
C ILE A 96 8.55 3.05 5.03
N LEU A 97 7.53 2.25 4.79
CA LEU A 97 7.59 1.15 3.84
C LEU A 97 6.66 1.43 2.67
N VAL A 98 7.13 1.12 1.47
CA VAL A 98 6.24 1.02 0.31
C VAL A 98 6.15 -0.45 -0.01
N ILE A 99 4.96 -1.01 0.11
CA ILE A 99 4.73 -2.42 -0.15
C ILE A 99 3.72 -2.59 -1.26
N ALA A 100 3.75 -3.73 -1.92
CA ALA A 100 2.87 -4.01 -3.04
C ALA A 100 2.08 -5.28 -2.81
N ASN A 101 0.84 -5.23 -3.20
CA ASN A 101 -0.03 -6.41 -3.32
C ASN A 101 -0.12 -7.27 -2.07
N PRO A 102 -0.42 -6.68 -0.91
CA PRO A 102 -0.57 -7.48 0.29
C PRO A 102 -1.81 -8.36 0.20
N ARG A 103 -1.68 -9.58 0.69
CA ARG A 103 -2.79 -10.53 0.74
C ARG A 103 -3.56 -10.34 2.04
N TYR A 104 -4.86 -10.35 1.95
CA TYR A 104 -5.73 -10.26 3.13
C TYR A 104 -5.64 -11.59 3.87
N ASN A 105 -5.25 -11.53 5.11
CA ASN A 105 -5.12 -12.72 5.93
C ASN A 105 -5.72 -12.47 7.30
N GLU A 106 -6.45 -13.44 7.80
CA GLU A 106 -7.06 -13.32 9.12
C GLU A 106 -6.48 -14.40 9.99
N TYR A 107 -5.87 -14.00 11.11
CA TYR A 107 -5.24 -14.92 12.02
C TYR A 107 -5.79 -14.66 13.41
N GLU A 108 -6.45 -15.66 13.98
CA GLU A 108 -7.06 -15.56 15.31
C GLU A 108 -7.91 -14.32 15.47
N GLY A 109 -8.71 -14.04 14.47
CA GLY A 109 -9.64 -12.92 14.51
C GLY A 109 -9.04 -11.55 14.17
N THR A 110 -7.76 -11.50 13.88
CA THR A 110 -7.09 -10.25 13.53
C THR A 110 -6.71 -10.25 12.06
N VAL A 111 -7.06 -9.19 11.35
CA VAL A 111 -6.71 -9.04 9.95
C VAL A 111 -5.28 -8.55 9.85
N GLU A 112 -4.51 -9.15 8.97
CA GLU A 112 -3.14 -8.72 8.73
C GLU A 112 -2.85 -8.76 7.24
N MET A 113 -1.84 -8.01 6.83
CA MET A 113 -1.34 -8.05 5.46
C MET A 113 -0.24 -9.09 5.38
N ALA A 114 -0.34 -10.01 4.42
CA ALA A 114 0.64 -11.09 4.25
C ALA A 114 1.10 -11.12 2.80
N ASP A 115 2.19 -11.83 2.55
CA ASP A 115 2.70 -12.07 1.20
C ASP A 115 2.91 -10.81 0.36
N TRP A 116 3.22 -9.70 1.04
CA TRP A 116 3.46 -8.44 0.35
C TRP A 116 4.89 -8.38 -0.16
N THR A 117 5.11 -7.51 -1.14
CA THR A 117 6.44 -7.29 -1.69
C THR A 117 6.94 -5.93 -1.21
N VAL A 118 8.16 -5.89 -0.71
CA VAL A 118 8.76 -4.62 -0.31
C VAL A 118 9.33 -3.94 -1.53
N LEU A 119 8.85 -2.73 -1.81
CA LEU A 119 9.38 -1.94 -2.90
C LEU A 119 10.40 -0.94 -2.42
N ARG A 120 10.23 -0.42 -1.21
CA ARG A 120 11.13 0.59 -0.70
C ARG A 120 11.01 0.68 0.81
N ILE A 121 12.13 0.95 1.46
CA ILE A 121 12.20 1.19 2.90
C ILE A 121 12.87 2.55 3.08
N MET A 122 12.22 3.45 3.82
CA MET A 122 12.76 4.78 4.05
C MET A 122 12.74 5.09 5.53
N ARG A 123 13.76 5.79 6.00
CA ARG A 123 13.72 6.28 7.36
C ARG A 123 12.83 7.50 7.42
N ASP A 124 12.06 7.60 8.48
CA ASP A 124 11.26 8.79 8.70
C ASP A 124 12.21 9.94 8.99
N PRO A 125 12.20 11.00 8.19
CA PRO A 125 13.14 12.11 8.40
C PRO A 125 12.95 12.81 9.72
N THR A 126 11.80 12.68 10.36
CA THR A 126 11.61 13.33 11.64
C THR A 126 12.25 12.56 12.77
N ILE A 127 12.77 11.35 12.52
CA ILE A 127 13.35 10.54 13.55
C ILE A 127 14.86 10.48 13.45
N SER A 128 15.41 10.78 12.33
CA SER A 128 16.79 10.48 12.06
C SER A 128 17.78 11.45 12.65
N VAL A 129 17.38 12.29 13.52
CA VAL A 129 18.24 13.38 13.93
C VAL A 129 19.35 12.98 14.83
N GLU A 130 19.20 11.87 15.43
CA GLU A 130 20.10 11.53 16.43
C GLU A 130 21.33 10.99 16.03
N GLU A 131 21.60 10.79 14.87
CA GLU A 131 22.83 10.21 14.56
C GLU A 131 23.96 10.92 14.91
#